data_790ee37f661f4a42ea4036a20fa19105
#
_entry.id   790ee37f661f4a42ea4036a20fa19105
#
_cell.length_a   1.000
_cell.length_b   1.000
_cell.length_c   1.000
_cell.angle_alpha   90.00
_cell.angle_beta   90.00
_cell.angle_gamma   90.00
#
_symmetry.space_group_name_H-M   'P 1'
#
loop_
_entity.id
_entity.type
_entity.pdbx_description
1 polymer ?
#
loop_
_entity_poly.entity_id
_entity_poly.type
_entity_poly.pdbx_seq_one_letter_code
_entity_poly.pdbx_strand_id
1 'polypeptide(L)'
;MEKNVIFITGGCRSGKSRFALDYADRYFSKKIYLATCEPLDEEMVNRIEDHKRMRGAEWETVEEPIEIVDKIRQYGKEAEVILLDCITLWISNLLLKWDDDSRIMEEIERLRSAIKEIGTSMIFV
;
A
#
# COMPACT_ATOMS: atom_id res chain seq x y z
N MET A 1 -20.80 1.32 4.94
CA MET A 1 -19.82 0.30 5.31
C MET A 1 -18.86 0.85 6.36
N GLU A 2 -18.63 0.11 7.41
CA GLU A 2 -17.68 0.53 8.44
C GLU A 2 -16.25 0.53 7.90
N LYS A 3 -15.50 1.54 8.32
CA LYS A 3 -14.09 1.65 7.98
C LYS A 3 -13.28 0.67 8.84
N ASN A 4 -12.39 -0.06 8.20
CA ASN A 4 -11.47 -0.98 8.87
C ASN A 4 -10.03 -0.62 8.54
N VAL A 5 -9.16 -0.80 9.54
CA VAL A 5 -7.71 -0.72 9.35
C VAL A 5 -7.14 -2.08 9.74
N ILE A 6 -6.56 -2.75 8.77
CA ILE A 6 -6.14 -4.15 8.91
C ILE A 6 -4.65 -4.27 8.61
N PHE A 7 -3.91 -4.94 9.51
CA PHE A 7 -2.52 -5.30 9.28
C PHE A 7 -2.41 -6.79 9.03
N ILE A 8 -1.69 -7.16 7.98
CA ILE A 8 -1.43 -8.56 7.66
C ILE A 8 0.07 -8.77 7.79
N THR A 9 0.46 -9.60 8.74
CA THR A 9 1.86 -9.87 9.05
C THR A 9 2.21 -11.32 8.75
N GLY A 10 3.50 -11.55 8.52
CA GLY A 10 4.01 -12.89 8.23
C GLY A 10 5.44 -12.78 7.71
N GLY A 11 6.12 -13.91 7.65
CA GLY A 11 7.47 -13.97 7.12
C GLY A 11 7.53 -13.79 5.61
N CYS A 12 8.74 -13.73 5.07
CA CYS A 12 8.95 -13.74 3.63
C CYS A 12 8.27 -14.95 3.01
N ARG A 13 7.60 -14.73 1.88
CA ARG A 13 6.94 -15.79 1.11
C ARG A 13 5.87 -16.58 1.91
N SER A 14 5.27 -15.93 2.90
CA SER A 14 4.22 -16.56 3.71
C SER A 14 2.83 -16.50 3.05
N GLY A 15 2.71 -15.86 1.89
CA GLY A 15 1.42 -15.72 1.21
C GLY A 15 0.58 -14.55 1.73
N LYS A 16 1.17 -13.63 2.49
CA LYS A 16 0.41 -12.51 3.07
C LYS A 16 -0.18 -11.57 2.01
N SER A 17 0.54 -11.30 0.93
CA SER A 17 0.02 -10.46 -0.16
C SER A 17 -1.17 -11.11 -0.83
N ARG A 18 -1.11 -12.42 -1.08
CA ARG A 18 -2.23 -13.16 -1.66
C ARG A 18 -3.43 -13.16 -0.74
N PHE A 19 -3.21 -13.37 0.55
CA PHE A 19 -4.27 -13.31 1.54
C PHE A 19 -4.94 -11.93 1.55
N ALA A 20 -4.14 -10.87 1.51
CA ALA A 20 -4.66 -9.50 1.50
C ALA A 20 -5.52 -9.22 0.26
N LEU A 21 -5.07 -9.66 -0.91
CA LEU A 21 -5.81 -9.51 -2.16
C LEU A 21 -7.14 -10.25 -2.10
N ASP A 22 -7.12 -11.50 -1.66
CA ASP A 22 -8.31 -12.33 -1.56
C ASP A 22 -9.32 -11.75 -0.56
N TYR A 23 -8.82 -11.24 0.56
CA TYR A 23 -9.66 -10.58 1.55
C TYR A 23 -10.33 -9.34 0.96
N ALA A 24 -9.57 -8.50 0.27
CA ALA A 24 -10.10 -7.29 -0.34
C ALA A 24 -11.10 -7.61 -1.45
N ASP A 25 -10.83 -8.62 -2.27
CA ASP A 25 -11.76 -9.05 -3.32
C ASP A 25 -13.10 -9.53 -2.75
N ARG A 26 -13.07 -10.13 -1.56
CA ARG A 26 -14.29 -10.63 -0.92
C ARG A 26 -15.17 -9.52 -0.36
N TYR A 27 -14.58 -8.46 0.18
CA TYR A 27 -15.33 -7.46 0.96
C TYR A 27 -15.46 -6.09 0.32
N PHE A 28 -14.73 -5.81 -0.75
CA PHE A 28 -14.70 -4.49 -1.38
C PHE A 28 -14.84 -4.58 -2.89
N SER A 29 -15.42 -3.53 -3.48
CA SER A 29 -15.59 -3.45 -4.93
C SER A 29 -14.55 -2.53 -5.59
N LYS A 30 -14.42 -1.30 -5.13
CA LYS A 30 -13.47 -0.35 -5.71
C LYS A 30 -12.20 -0.32 -4.88
N LYS A 31 -11.13 -0.87 -5.44
CA LYS A 31 -9.91 -1.18 -4.71
C LYS A 31 -8.68 -0.53 -5.35
N ILE A 32 -7.83 0.04 -4.50
CA ILE A 32 -6.53 0.59 -4.91
C ILE A 32 -5.41 -0.29 -4.35
N TYR A 33 -4.50 -0.68 -5.22
CA TYR A 33 -3.27 -1.35 -4.83
C TYR A 33 -2.13 -0.34 -4.89
N LEU A 34 -1.65 0.08 -3.71
CA LEU A 34 -0.59 1.05 -3.59
C LEU A 34 0.72 0.32 -3.34
N ALA A 35 1.57 0.29 -4.36
CA ALA A 35 2.83 -0.46 -4.35
C ALA A 35 3.99 0.48 -4.04
N THR A 36 4.77 0.14 -3.03
CA THR A 36 5.94 0.92 -2.61
C THR A 36 7.25 0.42 -3.22
N CYS A 37 7.20 -0.66 -3.97
CA CYS A 37 8.37 -1.22 -4.63
C CYS A 37 8.79 -0.35 -5.81
N GLU A 38 10.09 -0.02 -5.87
CA GLU A 38 10.68 0.66 -7.00
C GLU A 38 11.30 -0.39 -7.91
N PRO A 39 10.90 -0.45 -9.20
CA PRO A 39 11.45 -1.47 -10.10
C PRO A 39 12.88 -1.09 -10.52
N LEU A 40 13.86 -1.65 -9.81
CA LEU A 40 15.27 -1.33 -10.01
C LEU A 40 15.95 -2.23 -11.05
N ASP A 41 15.35 -3.37 -11.40
CA ASP A 41 15.88 -4.30 -12.39
C ASP A 41 14.74 -5.00 -13.15
N GLU A 42 15.12 -5.74 -14.19
CA GLU A 42 14.17 -6.42 -15.07
C GLU A 42 13.37 -7.50 -14.32
N GLU A 43 14.00 -8.21 -13.40
CA GLU A 43 13.33 -9.22 -12.60
C GLU A 43 12.21 -8.61 -11.75
N MET A 44 12.48 -7.48 -11.11
CA MET A 44 11.48 -6.77 -10.32
C MET A 44 10.34 -6.23 -11.18
N VAL A 45 10.67 -5.68 -12.35
CA VAL A 45 9.65 -5.23 -13.31
C VAL A 45 8.72 -6.37 -13.68
N ASN A 46 9.27 -7.55 -13.98
CA ASN A 46 8.48 -8.72 -14.34
C ASN A 46 7.59 -9.18 -13.19
N ARG A 47 8.08 -9.15 -11.97
CA ARG A 47 7.29 -9.51 -10.77
C ARG A 47 6.12 -8.56 -10.57
N ILE A 48 6.35 -7.26 -10.75
CA ILE A 48 5.30 -6.25 -10.63
C ILE A 48 4.23 -6.48 -11.70
N GLU A 49 4.62 -6.73 -12.94
CA GLU A 49 3.69 -7.01 -14.03
C GLU A 49 2.87 -8.28 -13.78
N ASP A 50 3.50 -9.33 -13.27
CA ASP A 50 2.80 -10.56 -12.92
C ASP A 50 1.77 -10.31 -11.81
N HIS A 51 2.11 -9.52 -10.80
CA HIS A 51 1.19 -9.16 -9.73
C HIS A 51 0.00 -8.35 -10.26
N LYS A 52 0.24 -7.44 -11.22
CA LYS A 52 -0.83 -6.68 -11.86
C LYS A 52 -1.81 -7.58 -12.60
N ARG A 53 -1.30 -8.59 -13.30
CA ARG A 53 -2.15 -9.54 -14.03
C ARG A 53 -3.03 -10.39 -13.11
N MET A 54 -2.59 -10.63 -11.88
CA MET A 54 -3.35 -11.40 -10.89
C MET A 54 -4.52 -10.63 -10.29
N ARG A 55 -4.52 -9.31 -10.43
CA ARG A 55 -5.60 -8.46 -9.93
C ARG A 55 -6.64 -8.24 -11.03
N GLY A 56 -7.91 -8.26 -10.66
CA GLY A 56 -9.01 -8.05 -11.60
C GLY A 56 -9.22 -6.59 -11.97
N ALA A 57 -10.23 -6.33 -12.79
CA ALA A 57 -10.55 -5.00 -13.31
C ALA A 57 -11.00 -4.01 -12.23
N GLU A 58 -11.41 -4.48 -11.07
CA GLU A 58 -11.82 -3.63 -9.94
C GLU A 58 -10.63 -3.02 -9.19
N TRP A 59 -9.42 -3.43 -9.53
CA TRP A 59 -8.19 -2.91 -8.94
C TRP A 59 -7.58 -1.82 -9.82
N GLU A 60 -7.19 -0.72 -9.19
CA GLU A 60 -6.30 0.26 -9.79
C GLU A 60 -4.96 0.17 -9.08
N THR A 61 -3.88 0.09 -9.83
CA THR A 61 -2.53 0.02 -9.29
C THR A 61 -1.88 1.40 -9.32
N VAL A 62 -1.38 1.82 -8.17
CA VAL A 62 -0.62 3.07 -8.01
C VAL A 62 0.76 2.69 -7.49
N GLU A 63 1.79 3.09 -8.21
CA GLU A 63 3.18 2.85 -7.82
C GLU A 63 3.75 4.13 -7.22
N GLU A 64 4.11 4.08 -5.94
CA GLU A 64 4.66 5.23 -5.25
C GLU A 64 5.61 4.78 -4.15
N PRO A 65 6.92 4.97 -4.31
CA PRO A 65 7.89 4.52 -3.29
C PRO A 65 7.99 5.42 -2.06
N ILE A 66 7.66 6.70 -2.17
CA ILE A 66 7.91 7.71 -1.13
C ILE A 66 6.65 8.44 -0.68
N GLU A 67 5.93 9.05 -1.61
CA GLU A 67 4.82 9.99 -1.34
C GLU A 67 3.49 9.27 -1.14
N ILE A 68 3.48 8.23 -0.30
CA ILE A 68 2.30 7.40 -0.11
C ILE A 68 1.17 8.15 0.59
N VAL A 69 1.50 9.08 1.48
CA VAL A 69 0.49 9.84 2.22
C VAL A 69 -0.35 10.68 1.27
N ASP A 70 0.29 11.33 0.32
CA ASP A 70 -0.41 12.13 -0.69
C ASP A 70 -1.30 11.25 -1.56
N LYS A 71 -0.83 10.06 -1.92
CA LYS A 71 -1.61 9.10 -2.71
C LYS A 71 -2.80 8.57 -1.92
N ILE A 72 -2.62 8.26 -0.65
CA ILE A 72 -3.70 7.81 0.22
C ILE A 72 -4.79 8.88 0.31
N ARG A 73 -4.41 10.14 0.50
CA ARG A 73 -5.39 11.24 0.56
C ARG A 73 -6.10 11.44 -0.78
N GLN A 74 -5.38 11.32 -1.88
CA GLN A 74 -5.95 11.47 -3.23
C GLN A 74 -6.97 10.38 -3.53
N TYR A 75 -6.58 9.12 -3.36
CA TYR A 75 -7.43 7.98 -3.69
C TYR A 75 -8.44 7.64 -2.61
N GLY A 76 -8.20 8.06 -1.38
CA GLY A 76 -9.11 7.85 -0.26
C GLY A 76 -10.45 8.58 -0.38
N LYS A 77 -10.61 9.42 -1.39
CA LYS A 77 -11.89 10.09 -1.66
C LYS A 77 -12.85 9.21 -2.46
N GLU A 78 -12.33 8.22 -3.17
CA GLU A 78 -13.10 7.44 -4.14
C GLU A 78 -13.11 5.94 -3.86
N ALA A 79 -12.01 5.40 -3.33
CA ALA A 79 -11.87 3.96 -3.14
C ALA A 79 -12.60 3.48 -1.89
N GLU A 80 -13.04 2.22 -1.91
CA GLU A 80 -13.56 1.55 -0.72
C GLU A 80 -12.44 1.05 0.17
N VAL A 81 -11.31 0.63 -0.44
CA VAL A 81 -10.14 0.16 0.29
C VAL A 81 -8.87 0.52 -0.46
N ILE A 82 -7.82 0.83 0.29
CA ILE A 82 -6.46 0.97 -0.23
C ILE A 82 -5.61 -0.11 0.43
N LEU A 83 -5.00 -0.96 -0.37
CA LEU A 83 -4.05 -1.98 0.08
C LEU A 83 -2.64 -1.46 -0.16
N LEU A 84 -1.87 -1.25 0.91
CA LEU A 84 -0.48 -0.81 0.83
C LEU A 84 0.46 -2.00 0.95
N ASP A 85 1.24 -2.24 -0.07
CA ASP A 85 2.22 -3.34 -0.10
C ASP A 85 3.59 -2.78 -0.51
N CYS A 86 4.53 -2.59 0.40
CA CYS A 86 4.44 -2.89 1.83
C CYS A 86 5.00 -1.73 2.64
N ILE A 87 4.63 -1.68 3.90
CA ILE A 87 5.05 -0.59 4.79
C ILE A 87 6.53 -0.65 5.16
N THR A 88 7.07 -1.85 5.31
CA THR A 88 8.49 -2.05 5.61
C THR A 88 9.37 -1.49 4.49
N LEU A 89 9.00 -1.77 3.24
CA LEU A 89 9.75 -1.26 2.09
C LEU A 89 9.66 0.26 1.99
N TRP A 90 8.49 0.82 2.30
CA TRP A 90 8.32 2.28 2.33
C TRP A 90 9.28 2.93 3.32
N ILE A 91 9.37 2.40 4.54
CA ILE A 91 10.29 2.91 5.56
C ILE A 91 11.73 2.81 5.08
N SER A 92 12.10 1.68 4.46
CA SER A 92 13.43 1.52 3.86
C SER A 92 13.72 2.57 2.80
N ASN A 93 12.73 2.86 1.94
CA ASN A 93 12.86 3.89 0.91
C ASN A 93 13.09 5.28 1.52
N LEU A 94 12.39 5.60 2.62
CA LEU A 94 12.58 6.86 3.32
C LEU A 94 13.97 6.97 3.95
N LEU A 95 14.44 5.89 4.57
CA LEU A 95 15.79 5.85 5.17
C LEU A 95 16.87 6.10 4.13
N LEU A 96 16.75 5.51 2.96
CA LEU A 96 17.70 5.68 1.87
C LEU A 96 17.67 7.10 1.28
N LYS A 97 16.50 7.72 1.26
CA LYS A 97 16.34 9.03 0.63
C LYS A 97 16.68 10.18 1.56
N TRP A 98 16.25 10.13 2.80
CA TRP A 98 16.31 11.31 3.67
C TRP A 98 17.45 11.28 4.70
N ASP A 99 17.87 10.13 5.15
CA ASP A 99 18.89 9.99 6.19
C ASP A 99 18.67 10.96 7.37
N ASP A 100 17.41 11.09 7.79
CA ASP A 100 16.97 12.02 8.83
C ASP A 100 15.81 11.39 9.60
N ASP A 101 16.10 10.90 10.79
CA ASP A 101 15.10 10.19 11.60
C ASP A 101 13.91 11.06 11.97
N SER A 102 14.15 12.33 12.27
CA SER A 102 13.08 13.26 12.63
C SER A 102 12.10 13.45 11.48
N ARG A 103 12.62 13.59 10.27
CA ARG A 103 11.80 13.74 9.07
C ARG A 103 10.99 12.49 8.78
N ILE A 104 11.58 11.34 8.98
CA ILE A 104 10.91 10.06 8.81
C ILE A 104 9.76 9.93 9.82
N MET A 105 10.01 10.27 11.07
CA MET A 105 8.98 10.24 12.12
C MET A 105 7.83 11.20 11.82
N GLU A 106 8.12 12.38 11.28
CA GLU A 106 7.09 13.32 10.85
C GLU A 106 6.23 12.72 9.74
N GLU A 107 6.84 12.01 8.80
CA GLU A 107 6.11 11.38 7.70
C GLU A 107 5.23 10.23 8.18
N ILE A 108 5.70 9.47 9.16
CA ILE A 108 4.90 8.41 9.81
C ILE A 108 3.69 9.03 10.52
N GLU A 109 3.87 10.17 11.19
CA GLU A 109 2.75 10.88 11.82
C GLU A 109 1.76 11.43 10.77
N ARG A 110 2.25 11.88 9.63
CA ARG A 110 1.39 12.28 8.52
C ARG A 110 0.55 11.11 8.01
N LEU A 111 1.15 9.92 7.91
CA LEU A 111 0.43 8.71 7.54
C LEU A 111 -0.67 8.40 8.55
N ARG A 112 -0.34 8.45 9.82
CA ARG A 112 -1.30 8.21 10.90
C ARG A 112 -2.49 9.16 10.82
N SER A 113 -2.22 10.44 10.61
CA SER A 113 -3.28 11.45 10.46
C SER A 113 -4.15 11.20 9.24
N ALA A 114 -3.53 10.84 8.11
CA ALA A 114 -4.27 10.55 6.89
C ALA A 114 -5.21 9.36 7.08
N ILE A 115 -4.74 8.29 7.72
CA ILE A 115 -5.55 7.10 8.00
C ILE A 115 -6.78 7.47 8.83
N LYS A 116 -6.64 8.36 9.80
CA LYS A 116 -7.76 8.80 10.65
C LYS A 116 -8.77 9.66 9.90
N GLU A 117 -8.29 10.49 8.99
CA GLU A 117 -9.12 11.48 8.30
C GLU A 117 -9.92 10.93 7.12
N ILE A 118 -9.39 9.93 6.41
CA ILE A 118 -10.08 9.35 5.26
C ILE A 118 -11.18 8.40 5.72
N GLY A 119 -12.24 8.27 4.90
CA GLY A 119 -13.31 7.30 5.16
C GLY A 119 -13.04 5.92 4.60
N THR A 120 -11.96 5.78 3.86
CA THR A 120 -11.59 4.54 3.17
C THR A 120 -10.94 3.55 4.12
N SER A 121 -11.24 2.28 3.96
CA SER A 121 -10.56 1.21 4.70
C SER A 121 -9.13 1.04 4.20
N MET A 122 -8.24 0.64 5.09
CA MET A 122 -6.83 0.41 4.76
C MET A 122 -6.43 -1.02 5.10
N ILE A 123 -5.66 -1.63 4.21
CA ILE A 123 -5.00 -2.92 4.47
C ILE A 123 -3.50 -2.69 4.30
N PHE A 124 -2.74 -3.02 5.33
CA PHE A 124 -1.27 -2.92 5.32
C PHE A 124 -0.65 -4.31 5.28
N VAL A 125 0.25 -4.48 4.35
CA VAL A 125 1.02 -5.72 4.23
C VAL A 125 2.47 -5.50 4.63
#